data_add31aa8b88150cdc6c31385d10dde45
#
_entry.id   add31aa8b88150cdc6c31385d10dde45
#
_cell.length_a   1.000
_cell.length_b   1.000
_cell.length_c   1.000
_cell.angle_alpha   90.00
_cell.angle_beta   90.00
_cell.angle_gamma   90.00
#
_symmetry.space_group_name_H-M   'P 1'
#
loop_
_entity.id
_entity.type
_entity.pdbx_description
1 polymer ?
#
loop_
_entity_poly.entity_id
_entity_poly.type
_entity_poly.pdbx_seq_one_letter_code
_entity_poly.pdbx_strand_id
1 'polypeptide(L)'
;CNGWCFPWTLAMLAGTNVCLRRVEPKAIFAAIKAHRVEYFCAAPVVLTMLAHAPAEHRYKPDWPVQVITGGAAPPAALISAMADLSIEVTHMYGLTETLGPSVICAWHSEWDELDLEEQARLKSRIGVRKHTMEDAMVVDVQTMTPVPWDGQTIGELVMRGNTVMKGYLKNPEATAQAFKGGWFHS
;
A
#
# COMPACT_ATOMS: atom_id res chain seq x y z
N CYS A 1 1.49 2.75 11.41
CA CYS A 1 0.06 2.93 11.13
C CYS A 1 -0.74 1.78 11.71
N ASN A 2 -1.63 2.05 12.64
CA ASN A 2 -2.45 1.02 13.27
C ASN A 2 -3.51 0.51 12.29
N GLY A 3 -3.25 -0.64 11.65
CA GLY A 3 -4.19 -1.29 10.74
C GLY A 3 -4.54 -0.46 9.50
N TRP A 4 -3.78 0.59 9.19
CA TRP A 4 -3.88 1.39 7.97
C TRP A 4 -5.30 1.94 7.71
N CYS A 5 -5.97 2.42 8.76
CA CYS A 5 -7.33 2.92 8.75
C CYS A 5 -8.43 1.86 8.55
N PHE A 6 -8.10 0.59 8.31
CA PHE A 6 -9.08 -0.47 8.05
C PHE A 6 -9.97 -0.82 9.25
N PRO A 7 -9.53 -0.76 10.53
CA PRO A 7 -10.44 -0.96 11.66
C PRO A 7 -11.65 -0.03 11.63
N TRP A 8 -11.47 1.22 11.22
CA TRP A 8 -12.55 2.20 11.07
C TRP A 8 -13.46 1.87 9.89
N THR A 9 -12.86 1.49 8.75
CA THR A 9 -13.59 1.09 7.54
C THR A 9 -14.44 -0.15 7.82
N LEU A 10 -13.90 -1.17 8.46
CA LEU A 10 -14.63 -2.38 8.82
C LEU A 10 -15.76 -2.11 9.81
N ALA A 11 -15.54 -1.22 10.79
CA ALA A 11 -16.61 -0.80 11.71
C ALA A 11 -17.75 -0.09 10.96
N MET A 12 -17.41 0.79 10.02
CA MET A 12 -18.40 1.52 9.21
C MET A 12 -19.21 0.59 8.30
N LEU A 13 -18.59 -0.48 7.78
CA LEU A 13 -19.22 -1.46 6.88
C LEU A 13 -19.84 -2.64 7.63
N ALA A 14 -19.86 -2.61 8.97
CA ALA A 14 -20.26 -3.74 9.80
C ALA A 14 -19.51 -5.05 9.49
N GLY A 15 -18.25 -4.93 9.07
CA GLY A 15 -17.38 -6.06 8.77
C GLY A 15 -16.80 -6.71 10.03
N THR A 16 -16.28 -7.93 9.87
CA THR A 16 -15.66 -8.68 10.95
C THR A 16 -14.14 -8.53 10.94
N ASN A 17 -13.55 -8.15 12.07
CA ASN A 17 -12.11 -8.13 12.26
C ASN A 17 -11.63 -9.46 12.83
N VAL A 18 -10.68 -10.11 12.14
CA VAL A 18 -9.96 -11.30 12.62
C VAL A 18 -8.58 -10.87 13.12
N CYS A 19 -8.40 -10.87 14.45
CA CYS A 19 -7.19 -10.40 15.09
C CYS A 19 -6.21 -11.55 15.36
N LEU A 20 -4.94 -11.36 14.99
CA LEU A 20 -3.86 -12.32 15.28
C LEU A 20 -2.97 -11.78 16.41
N ARG A 21 -2.57 -12.67 17.34
CA ARG A 21 -1.58 -12.31 18.38
C ARG A 21 -0.15 -12.31 17.86
N ARG A 22 0.13 -13.12 16.83
CA ARG A 22 1.45 -13.27 16.23
C ARG A 22 1.33 -13.27 14.72
N VAL A 23 2.28 -12.62 14.07
CA VAL A 23 2.41 -12.57 12.62
C VAL A 23 3.26 -13.78 12.20
N GLU A 24 2.60 -14.91 11.99
CA GLU A 24 3.21 -16.19 11.59
C GLU A 24 2.45 -16.78 10.40
N PRO A 25 3.11 -17.29 9.36
CA PRO A 25 2.44 -17.84 8.17
C PRO A 25 1.36 -18.87 8.49
N LYS A 26 1.66 -19.81 9.38
CA LYS A 26 0.70 -20.83 9.82
C LYS A 26 -0.56 -20.23 10.41
N ALA A 27 -0.44 -19.21 11.27
CA ALA A 27 -1.57 -18.55 11.89
C ALA A 27 -2.39 -17.75 10.87
N ILE A 28 -1.71 -17.07 9.92
CA ILE A 28 -2.36 -16.29 8.86
C ILE A 28 -3.16 -17.21 7.95
N PHE A 29 -2.56 -18.27 7.39
CA PHE A 29 -3.27 -19.22 6.53
C PHE A 29 -4.41 -19.94 7.25
N ALA A 30 -4.21 -20.29 8.53
CA ALA A 30 -5.28 -20.88 9.33
C ALA A 30 -6.46 -19.92 9.52
N ALA A 31 -6.19 -18.63 9.77
CA ALA A 31 -7.22 -17.59 9.89
C ALA A 31 -7.95 -17.37 8.56
N ILE A 32 -7.22 -17.27 7.45
CA ILE A 32 -7.81 -17.15 6.10
C ILE A 32 -8.81 -18.29 5.88
N LYS A 33 -8.39 -19.53 6.12
CA LYS A 33 -9.23 -20.73 5.94
C LYS A 33 -10.43 -20.74 6.87
N ALA A 34 -10.21 -20.55 8.18
CA ALA A 34 -11.24 -20.72 9.20
C ALA A 34 -12.33 -19.65 9.15
N HIS A 35 -11.97 -18.43 8.78
CA HIS A 35 -12.87 -17.27 8.80
C HIS A 35 -13.22 -16.74 7.41
N ARG A 36 -12.80 -17.44 6.35
CA ARG A 36 -13.00 -17.01 4.96
C ARG A 36 -12.59 -15.54 4.75
N VAL A 37 -11.38 -15.22 5.20
CA VAL A 37 -10.86 -13.84 5.12
C VAL A 37 -10.77 -13.41 3.65
N GLU A 38 -11.34 -12.26 3.33
CA GLU A 38 -11.35 -11.68 1.99
C GLU A 38 -10.31 -10.57 1.84
N TYR A 39 -9.99 -9.87 2.95
CA TYR A 39 -9.07 -8.72 2.96
C TYR A 39 -8.13 -8.78 4.14
N PHE A 40 -6.86 -8.42 3.92
CA PHE A 40 -5.94 -8.13 5.01
C PHE A 40 -4.90 -7.07 4.60
N CYS A 41 -4.20 -6.52 5.58
CA CYS A 41 -3.10 -5.57 5.36
C CYS A 41 -1.82 -6.17 5.86
N ALA A 42 -0.75 -6.05 5.08
CA ALA A 42 0.55 -6.57 5.47
C ALA A 42 1.69 -5.78 4.81
N ALA A 43 2.78 -5.57 5.55
CA ALA A 43 4.02 -5.07 4.96
C ALA A 43 4.66 -6.15 4.06
N PRO A 44 5.48 -5.79 3.07
CA PRO A 44 6.12 -6.74 2.16
C PRO A 44 6.88 -7.88 2.85
N VAL A 45 7.48 -7.62 4.02
CA VAL A 45 8.15 -8.66 4.80
C VAL A 45 7.20 -9.79 5.21
N VAL A 46 5.95 -9.49 5.54
CA VAL A 46 4.95 -10.51 5.87
C VAL A 46 4.56 -11.31 4.63
N LEU A 47 4.38 -10.65 3.48
CA LEU A 47 4.12 -11.33 2.21
C LEU A 47 5.28 -12.26 1.83
N THR A 48 6.52 -11.82 2.05
CA THR A 48 7.71 -12.66 1.86
C THR A 48 7.67 -13.90 2.76
N MET A 49 7.27 -13.75 4.02
CA MET A 49 7.09 -14.89 4.93
C MET A 49 6.02 -15.86 4.43
N LEU A 50 4.91 -15.36 3.88
CA LEU A 50 3.85 -16.20 3.31
C LEU A 50 4.34 -16.92 2.04
N ALA A 51 5.04 -16.23 1.15
CA ALA A 51 5.59 -16.82 -0.07
C ALA A 51 6.58 -17.97 0.21
N HIS A 52 7.35 -17.85 1.28
CA HIS A 52 8.36 -18.84 1.68
C HIS A 52 7.90 -19.77 2.80
N ALA A 53 6.61 -19.76 3.15
CA ALA A 53 6.09 -20.65 4.18
C ALA A 53 6.29 -22.13 3.79
N PRO A 54 6.55 -23.04 4.75
CA PRO A 54 6.56 -24.48 4.50
C PRO A 54 5.24 -24.94 3.86
N ALA A 55 5.31 -25.92 2.94
CA ALA A 55 4.14 -26.39 2.19
C ALA A 55 2.99 -26.84 3.09
N GLU A 56 3.30 -27.47 4.22
CA GLU A 56 2.33 -27.93 5.21
C GLU A 56 1.60 -26.80 5.95
N HIS A 57 2.12 -25.59 5.89
CA HIS A 57 1.49 -24.41 6.47
C HIS A 57 0.71 -23.58 5.45
N ARG A 58 0.93 -23.81 4.14
CA ARG A 58 0.28 -23.03 3.09
C ARG A 58 -1.17 -23.45 2.92
N TYR A 59 -1.98 -22.48 2.60
CA TYR A 59 -3.35 -22.70 2.16
C TYR A 59 -3.62 -21.79 0.96
N LYS A 60 -4.09 -22.37 -0.13
CA LYS A 60 -4.57 -21.65 -1.30
C LYS A 60 -6.08 -21.63 -1.28
N PRO A 61 -6.73 -20.48 -1.03
CA PRO A 61 -8.18 -20.37 -1.05
C PRO A 61 -8.74 -20.54 -2.47
N ASP A 62 -9.99 -20.98 -2.56
CA ASP A 62 -10.79 -21.06 -3.78
C ASP A 62 -11.52 -19.75 -4.10
N TRP A 63 -11.20 -18.69 -3.35
CA TRP A 63 -11.65 -17.32 -3.58
C TRP A 63 -10.45 -16.38 -3.59
N PRO A 64 -10.55 -15.23 -4.29
CA PRO A 64 -9.48 -14.23 -4.24
C PRO A 64 -9.41 -13.58 -2.86
N VAL A 65 -8.21 -13.52 -2.29
CA VAL A 65 -7.93 -12.77 -1.06
C VAL A 65 -7.19 -11.49 -1.45
N GLN A 66 -7.73 -10.35 -1.07
CA GLN A 66 -7.13 -9.05 -1.35
C GLN A 66 -6.15 -8.68 -0.24
N VAL A 67 -4.92 -8.32 -0.59
CA VAL A 67 -3.96 -7.76 0.37
C VAL A 67 -3.55 -6.36 -0.03
N ILE A 68 -3.60 -5.46 0.93
CA ILE A 68 -3.03 -4.13 0.78
C ILE A 68 -1.65 -4.12 1.42
N THR A 69 -0.65 -3.73 0.64
CA THR A 69 0.73 -3.62 1.09
C THR A 69 1.26 -2.20 0.96
N GLY A 70 2.15 -1.82 1.85
CA GLY A 70 2.80 -0.52 1.88
C GLY A 70 3.89 -0.46 2.94
N GLY A 71 4.46 0.72 3.16
CA GLY A 71 5.63 0.92 4.02
C GLY A 71 6.97 0.63 3.35
N ALA A 72 6.96 -0.18 2.28
CA ALA A 72 8.05 -0.38 1.34
C ALA A 72 7.47 -0.86 -0.01
N ALA A 73 8.17 -0.67 -1.10
CA ALA A 73 7.76 -1.16 -2.41
C ALA A 73 7.88 -2.69 -2.49
N PRO A 74 6.80 -3.43 -2.82
CA PRO A 74 6.88 -4.86 -3.01
C PRO A 74 7.60 -5.18 -4.33
N PRO A 75 8.59 -6.09 -4.36
CA PRO A 75 9.17 -6.57 -5.60
C PRO A 75 8.13 -7.27 -6.49
N ALA A 76 8.22 -7.12 -7.81
CA ALA A 76 7.30 -7.77 -8.75
C ALA A 76 7.25 -9.31 -8.56
N ALA A 77 8.40 -9.95 -8.33
CA ALA A 77 8.47 -11.38 -8.04
C ALA A 77 7.65 -11.80 -6.80
N LEU A 78 7.58 -10.94 -5.77
CA LEU A 78 6.75 -11.19 -4.60
C LEU A 78 5.26 -11.09 -4.93
N ILE A 79 4.88 -10.13 -5.77
CA ILE A 79 3.50 -9.96 -6.25
C ILE A 79 3.05 -11.22 -7.02
N SER A 80 3.89 -11.72 -7.93
CA SER A 80 3.63 -12.96 -8.66
C SER A 80 3.48 -14.17 -7.72
N ALA A 81 4.37 -14.31 -6.74
CA ALA A 81 4.28 -15.39 -5.75
C ALA A 81 3.01 -15.34 -4.89
N MET A 82 2.47 -14.14 -4.61
CA MET A 82 1.18 -14.00 -3.94
C MET A 82 0.01 -14.40 -4.84
N ALA A 83 0.04 -14.04 -6.11
CA ALA A 83 -0.99 -14.44 -7.09
C ALA A 83 -1.08 -15.97 -7.20
N ASP A 84 0.03 -16.70 -7.16
CA ASP A 84 0.06 -18.16 -7.12
C ASP A 84 -0.70 -18.76 -5.92
N LEU A 85 -0.80 -18.00 -4.84
CA LEU A 85 -1.53 -18.34 -3.61
C LEU A 85 -2.98 -17.82 -3.59
N SER A 86 -3.51 -17.31 -4.70
CA SER A 86 -4.81 -16.62 -4.79
C SER A 86 -4.89 -15.38 -3.88
N ILE A 87 -3.76 -14.71 -3.69
CA ILE A 87 -3.65 -13.47 -2.92
C ILE A 87 -3.29 -12.33 -3.88
N GLU A 88 -4.24 -11.42 -4.08
CA GLU A 88 -4.09 -10.28 -4.95
C GLU A 88 -3.53 -9.08 -4.21
N VAL A 89 -2.42 -8.54 -4.70
CA VAL A 89 -1.69 -7.45 -4.06
C VAL A 89 -2.10 -6.10 -4.64
N THR A 90 -2.49 -5.19 -3.76
CA THR A 90 -2.63 -3.76 -4.07
C THR A 90 -1.56 -2.98 -3.32
N HIS A 91 -0.69 -2.30 -4.05
CA HIS A 91 0.34 -1.46 -3.46
C HIS A 91 -0.21 -0.07 -3.14
N MET A 92 0.05 0.40 -1.93
CA MET A 92 -0.29 1.75 -1.47
C MET A 92 0.92 2.45 -0.88
N TYR A 93 0.98 3.76 -1.08
CA TYR A 93 1.95 4.61 -0.43
C TYR A 93 1.26 5.67 0.43
N GLY A 94 1.85 5.95 1.57
CA GLY A 94 1.41 6.99 2.50
C GLY A 94 2.22 6.93 3.78
N LEU A 95 2.00 7.92 4.61
CA LEU A 95 2.75 8.17 5.84
C LEU A 95 1.78 8.42 7.00
N THR A 96 2.28 8.41 8.22
CA THR A 96 1.54 8.87 9.39
C THR A 96 1.11 10.33 9.21
N GLU A 97 1.97 11.12 8.60
CA GLU A 97 1.79 12.52 8.26
C GLU A 97 0.66 12.79 7.26
N THR A 98 0.21 11.76 6.55
CA THR A 98 -0.90 11.83 5.57
C THR A 98 -2.14 11.05 6.00
N LEU A 99 -2.22 10.68 7.29
CA LEU A 99 -3.31 9.86 7.86
C LEU A 99 -3.48 8.52 7.12
N GLY A 100 -2.37 7.86 6.78
CA GLY A 100 -2.36 6.60 6.07
C GLY A 100 -2.18 6.74 4.57
N PRO A 101 -2.70 5.78 3.76
CA PRO A 101 -2.46 5.75 2.33
C PRO A 101 -2.96 7.00 1.61
N SER A 102 -2.10 7.59 0.79
CA SER A 102 -2.38 8.78 -0.02
C SER A 102 -2.40 8.48 -1.50
N VAL A 103 -1.64 7.46 -1.90
CA VAL A 103 -1.49 7.01 -3.27
C VAL A 103 -1.78 5.51 -3.31
N ILE A 104 -2.44 5.06 -4.36
CA ILE A 104 -2.83 3.66 -4.55
C ILE A 104 -2.56 3.22 -5.98
N CYS A 105 -2.02 2.03 -6.15
CA CYS A 105 -1.92 1.38 -7.44
C CYS A 105 -3.30 0.83 -7.83
N ALA A 106 -4.15 1.70 -8.35
CA ALA A 106 -5.47 1.31 -8.84
C ALA A 106 -5.31 0.43 -10.08
N TRP A 107 -6.01 -0.71 -10.08
CA TRP A 107 -6.00 -1.63 -11.20
C TRP A 107 -6.84 -1.10 -12.36
N HIS A 108 -6.36 -1.27 -13.58
CA HIS A 108 -7.10 -0.99 -14.81
C HIS A 108 -7.44 -2.31 -15.50
N SER A 109 -8.68 -2.48 -15.94
CA SER A 109 -9.14 -3.71 -16.60
C SER A 109 -8.36 -4.06 -17.87
N GLU A 110 -7.80 -3.07 -18.54
CA GLU A 110 -6.93 -3.25 -19.72
C GLU A 110 -5.66 -4.07 -19.39
N TRP A 111 -5.24 -4.08 -18.13
CA TRP A 111 -4.07 -4.83 -17.67
C TRP A 111 -4.37 -6.32 -17.45
N ASP A 112 -5.62 -6.73 -17.47
CA ASP A 112 -6.00 -8.14 -17.36
C ASP A 112 -5.51 -8.96 -18.56
N GLU A 113 -5.32 -8.31 -19.72
CA GLU A 113 -4.83 -8.94 -20.96
C GLU A 113 -3.30 -9.09 -21.00
N LEU A 114 -2.57 -8.46 -20.08
CA LEU A 114 -1.11 -8.53 -20.03
C LEU A 114 -0.66 -9.86 -19.38
N ASP A 115 0.55 -10.26 -19.68
CA ASP A 115 1.16 -11.40 -18.99
C ASP A 115 1.38 -11.10 -17.48
N LEU A 116 1.56 -12.16 -16.69
CA LEU A 116 1.67 -12.05 -15.24
C LEU A 116 2.91 -11.25 -14.79
N GLU A 117 3.98 -11.26 -15.55
CA GLU A 117 5.21 -10.52 -15.25
C GLU A 117 4.97 -9.02 -15.39
N GLU A 118 4.35 -8.60 -16.48
CA GLU A 118 4.00 -7.20 -16.72
C GLU A 118 2.93 -6.71 -15.74
N GLN A 119 1.91 -7.53 -15.43
CA GLN A 119 0.93 -7.23 -14.38
C GLN A 119 1.63 -6.99 -13.03
N ALA A 120 2.56 -7.86 -12.64
CA ALA A 120 3.31 -7.72 -11.40
C ALA A 120 4.18 -6.46 -11.40
N ARG A 121 4.79 -6.12 -12.54
CA ARG A 121 5.57 -4.90 -12.72
C ARG A 121 4.71 -3.65 -12.55
N LEU A 122 3.51 -3.63 -13.11
CA LEU A 122 2.56 -2.53 -12.95
C LEU A 122 2.08 -2.41 -11.50
N LYS A 123 1.73 -3.53 -10.84
CA LYS A 123 1.30 -3.58 -9.44
C LYS A 123 2.40 -3.14 -8.45
N SER A 124 3.68 -3.18 -8.84
CA SER A 124 4.78 -2.71 -7.99
C SER A 124 4.86 -1.19 -7.87
N ARG A 125 4.21 -0.45 -8.77
CA ARG A 125 4.16 1.02 -8.73
C ARG A 125 3.32 1.51 -7.55
N ILE A 126 3.58 2.72 -7.06
CA ILE A 126 2.75 3.33 -6.01
C ILE A 126 1.38 3.78 -6.54
N GLY A 127 1.27 4.00 -7.85
CA GLY A 127 0.02 4.34 -8.52
C GLY A 127 -0.31 5.84 -8.50
N VAL A 128 -1.57 6.16 -8.28
CA VAL A 128 -2.13 7.51 -8.37
C VAL A 128 -2.71 7.99 -7.04
N ARG A 129 -2.89 9.29 -6.89
CA ARG A 129 -3.51 9.85 -5.69
C ARG A 129 -4.90 9.26 -5.43
N LYS A 130 -5.20 9.01 -4.19
CA LYS A 130 -6.53 8.55 -3.80
C LYS A 130 -7.53 9.73 -3.74
N HIS A 131 -8.83 9.45 -3.82
CA HIS A 131 -9.90 10.46 -3.91
C HIS A 131 -9.95 11.46 -2.74
N THR A 132 -9.48 11.07 -1.56
CA THR A 132 -9.45 11.92 -0.36
C THR A 132 -8.22 12.82 -0.29
N MET A 133 -7.26 12.68 -1.20
CA MET A 133 -6.10 13.55 -1.34
C MET A 133 -6.44 14.66 -2.33
N GLU A 134 -6.25 15.91 -1.96
CA GLU A 134 -6.53 17.05 -2.83
C GLU A 134 -5.63 17.02 -4.06
N ASP A 135 -4.31 16.85 -3.82
CA ASP A 135 -3.35 16.70 -4.92
C ASP A 135 -2.09 15.95 -4.48
N ALA A 136 -1.43 15.31 -5.45
CA ALA A 136 -0.15 14.64 -5.31
C ALA A 136 0.59 14.71 -6.66
N MET A 137 1.84 15.15 -6.63
CA MET A 137 2.67 15.26 -7.83
C MET A 137 4.13 14.95 -7.54
N VAL A 138 4.87 14.59 -8.57
CA VAL A 138 6.33 14.43 -8.48
C VAL A 138 6.99 15.69 -9.03
N VAL A 139 7.84 16.30 -8.23
CA VAL A 139 8.47 17.60 -8.55
C VAL A 139 9.99 17.55 -8.47
N ASP A 140 10.64 18.45 -9.19
CA ASP A 140 12.00 18.83 -8.89
C ASP A 140 12.02 19.64 -7.58
N VAL A 141 12.80 19.20 -6.61
CA VAL A 141 12.81 19.77 -5.25
C VAL A 141 13.35 21.19 -5.16
N GLN A 142 14.12 21.62 -6.16
CA GLN A 142 14.72 22.96 -6.18
C GLN A 142 13.76 24.00 -6.76
N THR A 143 13.07 23.62 -7.83
CA THR A 143 12.20 24.52 -8.58
C THR A 143 10.73 24.36 -8.22
N MET A 144 10.34 23.26 -7.56
CA MET A 144 8.95 22.87 -7.29
C MET A 144 8.11 22.73 -8.57
N THR A 145 8.76 22.50 -9.72
CA THR A 145 8.08 22.24 -10.98
C THR A 145 7.83 20.73 -11.17
N PRO A 146 6.66 20.32 -11.69
CA PRO A 146 6.41 18.93 -12.00
C PRO A 146 7.46 18.37 -12.96
N VAL A 147 7.96 17.17 -12.68
CA VAL A 147 8.86 16.45 -13.57
C VAL A 147 8.10 15.84 -14.74
N PRO A 148 8.75 15.54 -15.90
CA PRO A 148 8.13 14.83 -17.00
C PRO A 148 7.60 13.45 -16.59
N TRP A 149 6.49 13.03 -17.20
CA TRP A 149 5.88 11.71 -16.98
C TRP A 149 6.54 10.65 -17.87
N ASP A 150 7.87 10.58 -17.85
CA ASP A 150 8.67 9.70 -18.71
C ASP A 150 9.07 8.38 -18.05
N GLY A 151 8.78 8.22 -16.76
CA GLY A 151 9.16 7.04 -15.99
C GLY A 151 10.67 6.93 -15.73
N GLN A 152 11.45 7.97 -16.01
CA GLN A 152 12.91 8.01 -15.87
C GLN A 152 13.40 9.17 -15.00
N THR A 153 12.78 10.34 -15.15
CA THR A 153 13.16 11.53 -14.38
C THR A 153 12.79 11.35 -12.92
N ILE A 154 13.80 11.42 -12.06
CA ILE A 154 13.63 11.30 -10.61
C ILE A 154 13.17 12.66 -10.05
N GLY A 155 12.15 12.63 -9.18
CA GLY A 155 11.67 13.77 -8.43
C GLY A 155 11.17 13.35 -7.06
N GLU A 156 10.75 14.30 -6.26
CA GLU A 156 10.14 14.08 -4.95
C GLU A 156 8.61 14.07 -5.05
N LEU A 157 7.97 13.10 -4.41
CA LEU A 157 6.53 13.09 -4.28
C LEU A 157 6.10 14.10 -3.23
N VAL A 158 5.33 15.09 -3.66
CA VAL A 158 4.73 16.09 -2.76
C VAL A 158 3.22 15.95 -2.73
N MET A 159 2.62 16.22 -1.58
CA MET A 159 1.20 15.98 -1.34
C MET A 159 0.52 17.15 -0.68
N ARG A 160 -0.77 17.33 -0.96
CA ARG A 160 -1.63 18.33 -0.34
C ARG A 160 -3.04 17.81 -0.16
N GLY A 161 -3.66 18.15 0.97
CA GLY A 161 -5.05 17.80 1.24
C GLY A 161 -5.40 17.78 2.73
N ASN A 162 -6.68 17.58 3.01
CA ASN A 162 -7.23 17.61 4.37
C ASN A 162 -6.69 16.49 5.28
N THR A 163 -6.13 15.44 4.71
CA THR A 163 -5.55 14.32 5.47
C THR A 163 -4.09 14.52 5.81
N VAL A 164 -3.46 15.56 5.26
CA VAL A 164 -2.07 15.92 5.59
C VAL A 164 -2.04 16.60 6.96
N MET A 165 -1.07 16.21 7.78
CA MET A 165 -0.88 16.76 9.12
C MET A 165 -0.71 18.29 9.11
N LYS A 166 -0.98 18.94 10.23
CA LYS A 166 -0.67 20.37 10.41
C LYS A 166 0.80 20.66 10.66
N GLY A 167 1.55 19.67 11.12
CA GLY A 167 2.95 19.79 11.45
C GLY A 167 3.39 18.85 12.56
N TYR A 168 4.67 18.82 12.83
CA TYR A 168 5.28 18.05 13.92
C TYR A 168 5.12 18.79 15.26
N LEU A 169 4.69 18.04 16.28
CA LEU A 169 4.44 18.59 17.61
C LEU A 169 5.71 19.22 18.20
N LYS A 170 5.61 20.49 18.59
CA LYS A 170 6.70 21.27 19.19
C LYS A 170 8.00 21.29 18.35
N ASN A 171 7.89 21.11 17.04
CA ASN A 171 9.03 21.14 16.12
C ASN A 171 8.69 22.00 14.88
N PRO A 172 8.72 23.35 15.04
CA PRO A 172 8.39 24.27 13.97
C PRO A 172 9.41 24.24 12.82
N GLU A 173 10.66 23.94 13.11
CA GLU A 173 11.71 23.87 12.09
C GLU A 173 11.48 22.68 11.14
N ALA A 174 11.31 21.47 11.67
CA ALA A 174 10.99 20.31 10.85
C ALA A 174 9.64 20.48 10.11
N THR A 175 8.67 21.15 10.73
CA THR A 175 7.41 21.47 10.07
C THR A 175 7.63 22.40 8.88
N ALA A 176 8.39 23.46 9.04
CA ALA A 176 8.68 24.40 7.96
C ALA A 176 9.42 23.73 6.79
N GLN A 177 10.36 22.82 7.09
CA GLN A 177 11.04 22.03 6.07
C GLN A 177 10.09 21.09 5.33
N ALA A 178 9.25 20.33 6.07
CA ALA A 178 8.31 19.37 5.50
C ALA A 178 7.20 20.04 4.65
N PHE A 179 6.94 21.33 4.84
CA PHE A 179 5.90 22.08 4.11
C PHE A 179 6.44 23.18 3.22
N LYS A 180 7.68 23.07 2.78
CA LYS A 180 8.30 24.02 1.86
C LYS A 180 7.44 24.17 0.61
N GLY A 181 7.24 25.42 0.15
CA GLY A 181 6.43 25.70 -1.04
C GLY A 181 4.92 25.40 -0.89
N GLY A 182 4.43 25.16 0.34
CA GLY A 182 3.01 24.88 0.61
C GLY A 182 2.57 23.45 0.31
N TRP A 183 3.50 22.53 0.12
CA TRP A 183 3.28 21.11 -0.10
C TRP A 183 3.98 20.30 0.99
N PHE A 184 3.36 19.18 1.38
CA PHE A 184 4.03 18.21 2.23
C PHE A 184 5.01 17.39 1.38
N HIS A 185 6.28 17.39 1.77
CA HIS A 185 7.38 16.65 1.17
C HIS A 185 7.51 15.28 1.81
N SER A 186 7.67 14.20 0.99
CA SER A 186 7.67 12.82 1.47
C SER A 186 8.98 12.07 1.20
#